data_6318c165446f076e278b666c1d482f75
#
_entry.id   6318c165446f076e278b666c1d482f75
#
_cell.length_a   1.000
_cell.length_b   1.000
_cell.length_c   1.000
_cell.angle_alpha   90.00
_cell.angle_beta   90.00
_cell.angle_gamma   90.00
#
_symmetry.space_group_name_H-M   'P 1'
#
loop_
_entity.id
_entity.type
_entity.pdbx_description
1 polymer ?
#
loop_
_entity_poly.entity_id
_entity_poly.type
_entity_poly.pdbx_seq_one_letter_code
_entity_poly.pdbx_strand_id
1 'polypeptide(L)'
;RYEMRVWGWGPGEESWLIDRQIIMGRHDDEQTLLRVDEAINKTYIRRNGAEMSVSRICWDIGGIDPTIVYERSKKHGLFRVIPIKGASVYGKPVASMPRKRNKNGVYLTEIGTDTAKEQIYNRFTLMPEGDEPLPGAVHFPNNPDIFDLTEAQQLTAEEQVEKWVDGRKKILWDSKKRRNEALDCFVYALAALRISISRWQLDLSALLASLQEEDGAATNKKTLAEYARALSGEDE
;
A
#
# COMPACT_ATOMS: atom_id res chain seq x y z
N ARG A 1 13.80 -8.16 -11.09
CA ARG A 1 13.57 -7.96 -9.64
C ARG A 1 12.14 -7.59 -9.38
N TYR A 2 11.69 -7.80 -8.15
CA TYR A 2 10.43 -7.29 -7.63
C TYR A 2 10.70 -6.12 -6.69
N GLU A 3 9.80 -5.15 -6.68
CA GLU A 3 9.82 -4.01 -5.78
C GLU A 3 8.48 -3.90 -5.07
N MET A 4 8.53 -3.76 -3.75
CA MET A 4 7.35 -3.65 -2.91
C MET A 4 7.52 -2.49 -1.93
N ARG A 5 6.42 -1.75 -1.72
CA ARG A 5 6.29 -0.72 -0.67
C ARG A 5 5.05 -1.01 0.14
N VAL A 6 5.20 -0.92 1.45
CA VAL A 6 4.09 -1.09 2.39
C VAL A 6 3.71 0.27 2.94
N TRP A 7 2.43 0.60 2.81
CA TRP A 7 1.86 1.85 3.28
C TRP A 7 0.81 1.59 4.35
N GLY A 8 0.89 2.33 5.46
CA GLY A 8 -0.17 2.44 6.46
C GLY A 8 -1.10 3.60 6.11
N TRP A 9 -2.38 3.46 6.44
CA TRP A 9 -3.40 4.46 6.18
C TRP A 9 -4.19 4.75 7.45
N GLY A 10 -4.37 6.02 7.75
CA GLY A 10 -5.17 6.53 8.87
C GLY A 10 -6.40 7.32 8.41
N PRO A 11 -7.19 7.84 9.37
CA PRO A 11 -8.32 8.73 9.10
C PRO A 11 -7.93 9.88 8.17
N GLY A 12 -8.87 10.31 7.32
CA GLY A 12 -8.58 11.34 6.32
C GLY A 12 -7.60 10.92 5.23
N GLU A 13 -7.27 9.63 5.14
CA GLU A 13 -6.28 9.06 4.20
C GLU A 13 -4.86 9.62 4.42
N GLU A 14 -4.54 10.01 5.64
CA GLU A 14 -3.17 10.24 6.06
C GLU A 14 -2.37 8.94 5.89
N SER A 15 -1.12 9.02 5.44
CA SER A 15 -0.37 7.83 5.00
C SER A 15 1.06 7.81 5.49
N TRP A 16 1.57 6.61 5.76
CA TRP A 16 2.94 6.36 6.25
C TRP A 16 3.61 5.29 5.42
N LEU A 17 4.81 5.55 4.91
CA LEU A 17 5.66 4.52 4.35
C LEU A 17 6.22 3.65 5.48
N ILE A 18 5.84 2.37 5.51
CA ILE A 18 6.18 1.44 6.59
C ILE A 18 7.40 0.58 6.23
N ASP A 19 7.48 0.12 4.97
CA ASP A 19 8.53 -0.82 4.56
C ASP A 19 8.83 -0.70 3.07
N ARG A 20 10.09 -0.98 2.71
CA ARG A 20 10.59 -1.08 1.34
C ARG A 20 11.31 -2.40 1.17
N GLN A 21 10.91 -3.17 0.17
CA GLN A 21 11.57 -4.43 -0.15
C GLN A 21 11.92 -4.50 -1.63
N ILE A 22 13.16 -4.88 -1.92
CA ILE A 22 13.67 -5.11 -3.27
C ILE A 22 14.16 -6.55 -3.32
N ILE A 23 13.46 -7.40 -4.07
CA ILE A 23 13.75 -8.83 -4.19
C ILE A 23 14.43 -9.06 -5.53
N MET A 24 15.72 -9.32 -5.49
CA MET A 24 16.52 -9.58 -6.69
C MET A 24 16.32 -11.01 -7.16
N GLY A 25 16.19 -11.21 -8.47
CA GLY A 25 16.05 -12.51 -9.10
C GLY A 25 15.22 -12.44 -10.39
N ARG A 26 15.09 -13.57 -11.06
CA ARG A 26 14.23 -13.70 -12.24
C ARG A 26 12.77 -13.85 -11.78
N HIS A 27 11.82 -13.38 -12.59
CA HIS A 27 10.40 -13.41 -12.21
C HIS A 27 9.81 -14.83 -12.20
N ASP A 28 10.40 -15.75 -12.98
CA ASP A 28 9.98 -17.14 -13.14
C ASP A 28 10.78 -18.12 -12.26
N ASP A 29 11.74 -17.62 -11.49
CA ASP A 29 12.57 -18.44 -10.61
C ASP A 29 11.82 -18.75 -9.30
N GLU A 30 11.72 -20.02 -8.97
CA GLU A 30 10.97 -20.50 -7.81
C GLU A 30 11.52 -19.92 -6.49
N GLN A 31 12.84 -19.83 -6.32
CA GLN A 31 13.45 -19.27 -5.12
C GLN A 31 13.15 -17.77 -4.98
N THR A 32 13.11 -17.05 -6.09
CA THR A 32 12.69 -15.65 -6.11
C THR A 32 11.23 -15.52 -5.71
N LEU A 33 10.37 -16.37 -6.24
CA LEU A 33 8.93 -16.37 -5.94
C LEU A 33 8.63 -16.79 -4.49
N LEU A 34 9.42 -17.68 -3.89
CA LEU A 34 9.32 -17.99 -2.47
C LEU A 34 9.61 -16.76 -1.61
N ARG A 35 10.67 -15.99 -1.90
CA ARG A 35 10.97 -14.74 -1.19
C ARG A 35 9.88 -13.68 -1.36
N VAL A 36 9.23 -13.64 -2.52
CA VAL A 36 8.07 -12.77 -2.74
C VAL A 36 6.89 -13.23 -1.87
N ASP A 37 6.64 -14.52 -1.77
CA ASP A 37 5.60 -15.07 -0.90
C ASP A 37 5.87 -14.78 0.59
N GLU A 38 7.12 -14.86 1.04
CA GLU A 38 7.55 -14.46 2.39
C GLU A 38 7.28 -12.96 2.62
N ALA A 39 7.63 -12.11 1.65
CA ALA A 39 7.39 -10.67 1.73
C ALA A 39 5.89 -10.35 1.80
N ILE A 40 5.04 -11.04 1.03
CA ILE A 40 3.57 -10.91 1.08
C ILE A 40 3.03 -11.29 2.47
N ASN A 41 3.63 -12.28 3.12
CA ASN A 41 3.17 -12.80 4.43
C ASN A 41 3.87 -12.15 5.62
N LYS A 42 4.77 -11.20 5.39
CA LYS A 42 5.47 -10.49 6.47
C LYS A 42 4.46 -9.83 7.42
N THR A 43 4.70 -9.99 8.72
CA THR A 43 3.98 -9.30 9.78
C THR A 43 4.77 -8.11 10.30
N TYR A 44 4.07 -7.13 10.82
CA TYR A 44 4.61 -5.89 11.39
C TYR A 44 4.10 -5.77 12.82
N ILE A 45 4.98 -5.34 13.72
CA ILE A 45 4.66 -5.26 15.15
C ILE A 45 4.19 -3.83 15.47
N ARG A 46 3.01 -3.70 16.03
CA ARG A 46 2.47 -2.45 16.59
C ARG A 46 3.21 -2.07 17.88
N ARG A 47 3.09 -0.81 18.29
CA ARG A 47 3.73 -0.32 19.53
C ARG A 47 3.32 -1.15 20.77
N ASN A 48 2.10 -1.66 20.81
CA ASN A 48 1.56 -2.51 21.88
C ASN A 48 2.01 -3.98 21.80
N GLY A 49 2.86 -4.36 20.82
CA GLY A 49 3.32 -5.72 20.58
C GLY A 49 2.39 -6.58 19.72
N ALA A 50 1.20 -6.11 19.36
CA ALA A 50 0.29 -6.85 18.48
C ALA A 50 0.80 -6.90 17.04
N GLU A 51 0.54 -8.01 16.36
CA GLU A 51 0.92 -8.22 14.96
C GLU A 51 -0.10 -7.61 14.00
N MET A 52 0.40 -7.02 12.96
CA MET A 52 -0.37 -6.58 11.78
C MET A 52 0.20 -7.19 10.52
N SER A 53 -0.66 -7.54 9.60
CA SER A 53 -0.28 -7.98 8.25
C SER A 53 -0.85 -7.04 7.19
N VAL A 54 -0.22 -7.05 5.99
CA VAL A 54 -0.75 -6.31 4.85
C VAL A 54 -2.08 -6.90 4.42
N SER A 55 -3.13 -6.09 4.49
CA SER A 55 -4.50 -6.52 4.20
C SER A 55 -4.78 -6.59 2.70
N ARG A 56 -4.17 -5.72 1.89
CA ARG A 56 -4.37 -5.64 0.43
C ARG A 56 -3.07 -5.32 -0.27
N ILE A 57 -2.86 -6.00 -1.40
CA ILE A 57 -1.68 -5.84 -2.27
C ILE A 57 -2.19 -5.69 -3.70
N CYS A 58 -1.88 -4.59 -4.33
CA CYS A 58 -2.06 -4.42 -5.77
C CYS A 58 -0.76 -4.78 -6.47
N TRP A 59 -0.82 -5.72 -7.42
CA TRP A 59 0.34 -6.20 -8.14
C TRP A 59 0.15 -5.99 -9.64
N ASP A 60 0.99 -5.14 -10.22
CA ASP A 60 0.94 -4.84 -11.65
C ASP A 60 1.33 -6.06 -12.49
N ILE A 61 0.54 -6.33 -13.52
CA ILE A 61 0.79 -7.38 -14.50
C ILE A 61 1.66 -6.91 -15.68
N GLY A 62 2.00 -5.62 -15.73
CA GLY A 62 2.87 -5.05 -16.76
C GLY A 62 4.32 -5.50 -16.56
N GLY A 63 5.01 -5.80 -17.66
CA GLY A 63 6.43 -6.10 -17.64
C GLY A 63 6.83 -7.52 -17.21
N ILE A 64 5.89 -8.37 -16.79
CA ILE A 64 6.13 -9.80 -16.50
C ILE A 64 5.02 -10.67 -17.10
N ASP A 65 5.20 -12.01 -17.06
CA ASP A 65 4.11 -12.92 -17.42
C ASP A 65 2.93 -12.74 -16.43
N PRO A 66 1.76 -12.31 -16.89
CA PRO A 66 0.59 -12.13 -16.03
C PRO A 66 0.17 -13.38 -15.26
N THR A 67 0.51 -14.58 -15.76
CA THR A 67 0.19 -15.86 -15.14
C THR A 67 0.78 -15.96 -13.75
N ILE A 68 2.00 -15.46 -13.55
CA ILE A 68 2.70 -15.43 -12.25
C ILE A 68 1.86 -14.67 -11.22
N VAL A 69 1.38 -13.48 -11.59
CA VAL A 69 0.56 -12.64 -10.70
C VAL A 69 -0.79 -13.29 -10.43
N TYR A 70 -1.40 -13.92 -11.44
CA TYR A 70 -2.68 -14.61 -11.28
C TYR A 70 -2.59 -15.83 -10.35
N GLU A 71 -1.52 -16.60 -10.44
CA GLU A 71 -1.26 -17.72 -9.54
C GLU A 71 -1.05 -17.26 -8.10
N ARG A 72 -0.28 -16.18 -7.89
CA ARG A 72 -0.08 -15.60 -6.56
C ARG A 72 -1.36 -15.02 -5.98
N SER A 73 -2.20 -14.38 -6.81
CA SER A 73 -3.52 -13.92 -6.41
C SER A 73 -4.40 -15.09 -5.93
N LYS A 74 -4.39 -16.23 -6.64
CA LYS A 74 -5.12 -17.43 -6.21
C LYS A 74 -4.53 -18.04 -4.93
N LYS A 75 -3.20 -18.11 -4.83
CA LYS A 75 -2.49 -18.68 -3.67
C LYS A 75 -2.74 -17.89 -2.38
N HIS A 76 -2.63 -16.56 -2.43
CA HIS A 76 -2.72 -15.70 -1.26
C HIS A 76 -4.11 -15.12 -1.01
N GLY A 77 -5.06 -15.39 -1.90
CA GLY A 77 -6.43 -14.92 -1.84
C GLY A 77 -6.73 -13.79 -2.83
N LEU A 78 -7.81 -13.98 -3.61
CA LEU A 78 -8.22 -13.11 -4.72
C LEU A 78 -8.54 -11.67 -4.32
N PHE A 79 -8.80 -11.43 -3.04
CA PHE A 79 -9.08 -10.12 -2.48
C PHE A 79 -7.89 -9.56 -1.67
N ARG A 80 -6.89 -10.38 -1.39
CA ARG A 80 -5.66 -9.93 -0.72
C ARG A 80 -4.60 -9.52 -1.73
N VAL A 81 -4.33 -10.34 -2.75
CA VAL A 81 -3.42 -10.02 -3.85
C VAL A 81 -4.24 -9.78 -5.10
N ILE A 82 -4.34 -8.54 -5.51
CA ILE A 82 -5.20 -8.07 -6.60
C ILE A 82 -4.33 -7.74 -7.81
N PRO A 83 -4.46 -8.50 -8.91
CA PRO A 83 -3.81 -8.17 -10.16
C PRO A 83 -4.34 -6.84 -10.70
N ILE A 84 -3.46 -5.95 -11.09
CA ILE A 84 -3.81 -4.64 -11.62
C ILE A 84 -3.15 -4.37 -12.97
N LYS A 85 -3.72 -3.43 -13.71
CA LYS A 85 -3.13 -2.85 -14.93
C LYS A 85 -3.48 -1.37 -15.03
N GLY A 86 -2.58 -0.56 -15.55
CA GLY A 86 -2.86 0.83 -15.86
C GLY A 86 -3.96 0.99 -16.90
N ALA A 87 -4.80 2.00 -16.74
CA ALA A 87 -5.80 2.39 -17.72
C ALA A 87 -5.13 3.07 -18.93
N SER A 88 -5.65 2.81 -20.12
CA SER A 88 -5.18 3.47 -21.36
C SER A 88 -5.82 4.84 -21.61
N VAL A 89 -6.78 5.23 -20.77
CA VAL A 89 -7.57 6.47 -20.95
C VAL A 89 -7.39 7.34 -19.71
N TYR A 90 -7.05 8.61 -19.96
CA TYR A 90 -6.92 9.64 -18.92
C TYR A 90 -8.24 9.89 -18.15
N GLY A 91 -8.13 10.24 -16.87
CA GLY A 91 -9.27 10.61 -16.03
C GLY A 91 -10.12 9.45 -15.52
N LYS A 92 -9.62 8.22 -15.62
CA LYS A 92 -10.26 7.07 -14.99
C LYS A 92 -10.19 7.17 -13.44
N PRO A 93 -11.14 6.60 -12.71
CA PRO A 93 -11.04 6.46 -11.26
C PRO A 93 -9.72 5.79 -10.86
N VAL A 94 -9.18 6.14 -9.68
CA VAL A 94 -7.93 5.57 -9.16
C VAL A 94 -7.93 4.05 -9.23
N ALA A 95 -9.06 3.40 -8.94
CA ALA A 95 -9.22 1.97 -9.12
C ALA A 95 -10.66 1.61 -9.52
N SER A 96 -10.78 0.67 -10.45
CA SER A 96 -12.07 0.13 -10.91
C SER A 96 -12.04 -1.40 -10.87
N MET A 97 -12.35 -1.96 -9.69
CA MET A 97 -12.39 -3.42 -9.51
C MET A 97 -13.63 -4.00 -10.15
N PRO A 98 -13.51 -4.99 -11.06
CA PRO A 98 -14.66 -5.59 -11.71
C PRO A 98 -15.50 -6.42 -10.72
N ARG A 99 -16.81 -6.54 -11.00
CA ARG A 99 -17.70 -7.38 -10.20
C ARG A 99 -17.51 -8.89 -10.48
N LYS A 100 -17.04 -9.24 -11.67
CA LYS A 100 -16.84 -10.63 -12.12
C LYS A 100 -15.36 -10.92 -12.37
N ARG A 101 -14.96 -12.14 -12.13
CA ARG A 101 -13.62 -12.63 -12.48
C ARG A 101 -13.47 -12.69 -14.02
N ASN A 102 -12.25 -12.48 -14.48
CA ASN A 102 -11.90 -12.68 -15.89
C ASN A 102 -11.80 -14.19 -16.22
N LYS A 103 -11.48 -14.52 -17.48
CA LYS A 103 -11.30 -15.90 -17.94
C LYS A 103 -10.23 -16.71 -17.17
N ASN A 104 -9.29 -16.01 -16.53
CA ASN A 104 -8.24 -16.63 -15.72
C ASN A 104 -8.65 -16.79 -14.24
N GLY A 105 -9.89 -16.46 -13.88
CA GLY A 105 -10.45 -16.65 -12.54
C GLY A 105 -10.05 -15.59 -11.51
N VAL A 106 -9.50 -14.46 -11.93
CA VAL A 106 -9.04 -13.36 -11.05
C VAL A 106 -9.78 -12.05 -11.32
N TYR A 107 -9.74 -11.12 -10.38
CA TYR A 107 -10.28 -9.76 -10.51
C TYR A 107 -9.21 -8.81 -11.05
N LEU A 108 -8.94 -8.87 -12.36
CA LEU A 108 -8.00 -7.93 -12.98
C LEU A 108 -8.58 -6.51 -12.94
N THR A 109 -7.97 -5.67 -12.10
CA THR A 109 -8.48 -4.35 -11.78
C THR A 109 -7.77 -3.28 -12.59
N GLU A 110 -8.53 -2.37 -13.18
CA GLU A 110 -8.00 -1.23 -13.93
C GLU A 110 -7.67 -0.08 -12.98
N ILE A 111 -6.50 0.55 -13.15
CA ILE A 111 -5.98 1.64 -12.32
C ILE A 111 -5.87 2.91 -13.15
N GLY A 112 -6.56 3.98 -12.73
CA GLY A 112 -6.39 5.32 -13.28
C GLY A 112 -5.12 5.97 -12.75
N THR A 113 -3.99 5.61 -13.35
CA THR A 113 -2.65 6.02 -12.88
C THR A 113 -2.50 7.54 -12.90
N ASP A 114 -3.03 8.22 -13.92
CA ASP A 114 -2.96 9.68 -14.02
C ASP A 114 -3.69 10.35 -12.86
N THR A 115 -4.92 9.94 -12.58
CA THR A 115 -5.73 10.45 -11.48
C THR A 115 -5.08 10.16 -10.12
N ALA A 116 -4.47 8.98 -9.97
CA ALA A 116 -3.75 8.63 -8.74
C ALA A 116 -2.51 9.51 -8.55
N LYS A 117 -1.72 9.72 -9.61
CA LYS A 117 -0.53 10.59 -9.58
C LYS A 117 -0.90 12.03 -9.24
N GLU A 118 -1.96 12.59 -9.84
CA GLU A 118 -2.47 13.92 -9.48
C GLU A 118 -2.79 14.03 -7.98
N GLN A 119 -3.50 13.05 -7.42
CA GLN A 119 -3.81 13.04 -6.00
C GLN A 119 -2.55 12.93 -5.14
N ILE A 120 -1.58 12.08 -5.50
CA ILE A 120 -0.33 11.90 -4.77
C ILE A 120 0.52 13.16 -4.79
N TYR A 121 0.69 13.81 -5.94
CA TYR A 121 1.46 15.04 -6.04
C TYR A 121 0.82 16.19 -5.26
N ASN A 122 -0.50 16.29 -5.24
CA ASN A 122 -1.21 17.24 -4.39
C ASN A 122 -0.95 16.96 -2.89
N ARG A 123 -0.85 15.70 -2.47
CA ARG A 123 -0.53 15.32 -1.09
C ARG A 123 0.90 15.70 -0.70
N PHE A 124 1.85 15.66 -1.62
CA PHE A 124 3.23 16.10 -1.35
C PHE A 124 3.37 17.61 -1.07
N THR A 125 2.34 18.40 -1.37
CA THR A 125 2.31 19.83 -1.01
C THR A 125 1.82 20.09 0.43
N LEU A 126 1.25 19.07 1.07
CA LEU A 126 0.76 19.18 2.44
C LEU A 126 1.93 19.05 3.42
N MET A 127 2.03 20.01 4.32
CA MET A 127 3.07 20.03 5.37
C MET A 127 2.39 19.94 6.73
N PRO A 128 2.44 18.78 7.40
CA PRO A 128 1.94 18.67 8.77
C PRO A 128 2.71 19.61 9.71
N GLU A 129 1.99 20.31 10.57
CA GLU A 129 2.58 21.14 11.63
C GLU A 129 2.38 20.41 12.97
N GLY A 130 3.50 20.02 13.60
CA GLY A 130 3.46 19.25 14.85
C GLY A 130 2.89 17.84 14.68
N ASP A 131 2.21 17.37 15.72
CA ASP A 131 1.64 16.02 15.81
C ASP A 131 0.14 15.96 15.43
N GLU A 132 -0.44 17.07 14.99
CA GLU A 132 -1.86 17.12 14.62
C GLU A 132 -2.11 16.37 13.31
N PRO A 133 -3.15 15.50 13.26
CA PRO A 133 -3.51 14.78 12.06
C PRO A 133 -3.85 15.72 10.91
N LEU A 134 -3.24 15.53 9.75
CA LEU A 134 -3.53 16.30 8.55
C LEU A 134 -4.07 15.37 7.45
N PRO A 135 -5.37 15.47 7.11
CA PRO A 135 -5.95 14.62 6.05
C PRO A 135 -5.14 14.68 4.76
N GLY A 136 -4.81 13.50 4.24
CA GLY A 136 -4.02 13.36 3.01
C GLY A 136 -2.51 13.53 3.15
N ALA A 137 -2.00 13.92 4.31
CA ALA A 137 -0.56 14.05 4.52
C ALA A 137 0.19 12.73 4.32
N VAL A 138 1.44 12.85 3.91
CA VAL A 138 2.31 11.71 3.61
C VAL A 138 3.53 11.77 4.52
N HIS A 139 3.76 10.69 5.25
CA HIS A 139 4.86 10.59 6.21
C HIS A 139 5.89 9.56 5.76
N PHE A 140 7.15 9.91 5.96
CA PHE A 140 8.29 9.06 5.65
C PHE A 140 9.08 8.74 6.92
N PRO A 141 9.57 7.50 7.09
CA PRO A 141 10.35 7.14 8.26
C PRO A 141 11.74 7.76 8.18
N ASN A 142 12.29 8.13 9.34
CA ASN A 142 13.70 8.49 9.45
C ASN A 142 14.58 7.22 9.53
N ASN A 143 14.50 6.41 8.48
CA ASN A 143 15.27 5.17 8.32
C ASN A 143 15.75 5.09 6.87
N PRO A 144 17.05 5.23 6.60
CA PRO A 144 17.61 5.23 5.25
C PRO A 144 17.44 3.89 4.50
N ASP A 145 17.24 2.78 5.19
CA ASP A 145 16.96 1.49 4.55
C ASP A 145 15.56 1.46 3.92
N ILE A 146 14.62 2.27 4.43
CA ILE A 146 13.26 2.38 3.93
C ILE A 146 13.08 3.61 3.04
N PHE A 147 13.57 4.76 3.48
CA PHE A 147 13.42 6.03 2.76
C PHE A 147 14.76 6.77 2.69
N ASP A 148 15.35 6.81 1.52
CA ASP A 148 16.59 7.49 1.18
C ASP A 148 16.37 8.52 0.05
N LEU A 149 17.43 9.22 -0.34
CA LEU A 149 17.38 10.17 -1.45
C LEU A 149 16.92 9.53 -2.77
N THR A 150 17.30 8.27 -3.00
CA THR A 150 16.90 7.55 -4.22
C THR A 150 15.40 7.28 -4.23
N GLU A 151 14.83 6.92 -3.08
CA GLU A 151 13.38 6.72 -2.92
C GLU A 151 12.63 8.04 -3.14
N ALA A 152 13.11 9.15 -2.54
CA ALA A 152 12.52 10.47 -2.75
C ALA A 152 12.56 10.91 -4.23
N GLN A 153 13.69 10.67 -4.92
CA GLN A 153 13.83 10.94 -6.35
C GLN A 153 12.87 10.13 -7.21
N GLN A 154 12.60 8.87 -6.86
CA GLN A 154 11.66 8.03 -7.58
C GLN A 154 10.19 8.45 -7.34
N LEU A 155 9.86 8.89 -6.13
CA LEU A 155 8.52 9.42 -5.81
C LEU A 155 8.20 10.70 -6.59
N THR A 156 9.21 11.51 -6.90
CA THR A 156 9.08 12.78 -7.63
C THR A 156 9.62 12.73 -9.06
N ALA A 157 9.74 11.51 -9.61
CA ALA A 157 10.39 11.31 -10.90
C ALA A 157 9.59 11.81 -12.10
N GLU A 158 8.28 11.92 -11.97
CA GLU A 158 7.41 12.26 -13.10
C GLU A 158 6.89 13.69 -13.01
N GLU A 159 6.63 14.27 -14.16
CA GLU A 159 6.01 15.58 -14.30
C GLU A 159 4.92 15.54 -15.39
N GLN A 160 3.91 16.36 -15.23
CA GLN A 160 2.89 16.51 -16.25
C GLN A 160 3.44 17.27 -17.44
N VAL A 161 3.28 16.69 -18.62
CA VAL A 161 3.65 17.31 -19.90
C VAL A 161 2.46 17.33 -20.84
N GLU A 162 2.33 18.40 -21.58
CA GLU A 162 1.34 18.52 -22.65
C GLU A 162 1.92 18.01 -23.96
N LYS A 163 1.27 17.03 -24.56
CA LYS A 163 1.65 16.50 -25.88
C LYS A 163 0.45 16.54 -26.83
N TRP A 164 0.70 16.87 -28.11
CA TRP A 164 -0.29 16.71 -29.16
C TRP A 164 -0.22 15.28 -29.69
N VAL A 165 -1.32 14.54 -29.55
CA VAL A 165 -1.47 13.17 -30.03
C VAL A 165 -2.71 13.11 -30.90
N ASP A 166 -2.56 12.70 -32.15
CA ASP A 166 -3.64 12.64 -33.14
C ASP A 166 -4.44 13.95 -33.27
N GLY A 167 -3.75 15.10 -33.31
CA GLY A 167 -4.33 16.42 -33.41
C GLY A 167 -5.07 16.92 -32.15
N ARG A 168 -4.96 16.21 -31.02
CA ARG A 168 -5.58 16.60 -29.75
C ARG A 168 -4.51 16.80 -28.68
N LYS A 169 -4.69 17.83 -27.86
CA LYS A 169 -3.85 18.09 -26.68
C LYS A 169 -4.16 17.02 -25.62
N LYS A 170 -3.13 16.31 -25.17
CA LYS A 170 -3.19 15.34 -24.08
C LYS A 170 -2.22 15.74 -22.98
N ILE A 171 -2.64 15.59 -21.75
CA ILE A 171 -1.77 15.67 -20.58
C ILE A 171 -1.27 14.26 -20.30
N LEU A 172 0.04 14.11 -20.16
CA LEU A 172 0.70 12.83 -19.90
C LEU A 172 1.68 13.01 -18.74
N TRP A 173 1.92 11.95 -18.00
CA TRP A 173 3.00 11.87 -17.03
C TRP A 173 4.26 11.36 -17.73
N ASP A 174 5.38 12.05 -17.55
CA ASP A 174 6.66 11.73 -18.20
C ASP A 174 7.78 11.67 -17.15
N SER A 175 8.36 10.51 -16.96
CA SER A 175 9.49 10.32 -16.07
C SER A 175 10.82 10.79 -16.65
N LYS A 176 10.86 11.16 -17.92
CA LYS A 176 12.09 11.49 -18.67
C LYS A 176 13.14 10.39 -18.55
N LYS A 177 12.70 9.13 -18.57
CA LYS A 177 13.52 7.92 -18.38
C LYS A 177 14.15 7.77 -16.98
N ARG A 178 13.71 8.54 -15.99
CA ARG A 178 14.09 8.32 -14.59
C ARG A 178 13.30 7.13 -14.05
N ARG A 179 13.87 6.47 -13.07
CA ARG A 179 13.17 5.41 -12.35
C ARG A 179 12.04 6.03 -11.51
N ASN A 180 10.91 5.37 -11.47
CA ASN A 180 9.69 5.84 -10.81
C ASN A 180 8.95 4.74 -10.02
N GLU A 181 9.61 3.60 -9.76
CA GLU A 181 8.97 2.45 -9.10
C GLU A 181 8.40 2.78 -7.72
N ALA A 182 9.01 3.71 -6.97
CA ALA A 182 8.46 4.17 -5.69
C ALA A 182 7.11 4.88 -5.89
N LEU A 183 7.00 5.74 -6.91
CA LEU A 183 5.74 6.42 -7.26
C LEU A 183 4.69 5.41 -7.72
N ASP A 184 5.05 4.47 -8.60
CA ASP A 184 4.11 3.44 -9.06
C ASP A 184 3.63 2.56 -7.90
N CYS A 185 4.51 2.16 -6.98
CA CYS A 185 4.11 1.45 -5.77
C CYS A 185 3.16 2.26 -4.88
N PHE A 186 3.35 3.58 -4.79
CA PHE A 186 2.41 4.45 -4.03
C PHE A 186 1.06 4.58 -4.74
N VAL A 187 1.04 4.71 -6.06
CA VAL A 187 -0.18 4.64 -6.88
C VAL A 187 -0.95 3.35 -6.60
N TYR A 188 -0.24 2.20 -6.55
CA TYR A 188 -0.86 0.90 -6.31
C TYR A 188 -1.34 0.74 -4.86
N ALA A 189 -0.65 1.32 -3.89
CA ALA A 189 -1.10 1.36 -2.50
C ALA A 189 -2.37 2.22 -2.34
N LEU A 190 -2.42 3.39 -2.99
CA LEU A 190 -3.63 4.22 -3.04
C LEU A 190 -4.79 3.49 -3.73
N ALA A 191 -4.52 2.75 -4.80
CA ALA A 191 -5.51 1.92 -5.46
C ALA A 191 -6.05 0.83 -4.53
N ALA A 192 -5.19 0.16 -3.75
CA ALA A 192 -5.59 -0.83 -2.76
C ALA A 192 -6.52 -0.24 -1.69
N LEU A 193 -6.23 0.98 -1.22
CA LEU A 193 -7.11 1.73 -0.32
C LEU A 193 -8.48 2.00 -0.99
N ARG A 194 -8.48 2.56 -2.20
CA ARG A 194 -9.73 2.88 -2.93
C ARG A 194 -10.59 1.65 -3.20
N ILE A 195 -9.97 0.52 -3.51
CA ILE A 195 -10.67 -0.76 -3.64
C ILE A 195 -11.29 -1.15 -2.29
N SER A 196 -10.55 -1.01 -1.19
CA SER A 196 -11.02 -1.37 0.15
C SER A 196 -12.22 -0.52 0.56
N ILE A 197 -12.18 0.78 0.32
CA ILE A 197 -13.30 1.70 0.58
C ILE A 197 -14.51 1.37 -0.29
N SER A 198 -14.30 1.23 -1.62
CA SER A 198 -15.42 1.08 -2.56
C SER A 198 -16.06 -0.32 -2.53
N ARG A 199 -15.26 -1.36 -2.29
CA ARG A 199 -15.72 -2.74 -2.34
C ARG A 199 -16.20 -3.28 -1.00
N TRP A 200 -15.55 -2.87 0.10
CA TRP A 200 -15.80 -3.37 1.45
C TRP A 200 -16.21 -2.29 2.43
N GLN A 201 -16.45 -1.06 1.96
CA GLN A 201 -16.90 0.06 2.79
C GLN A 201 -15.96 0.31 3.97
N LEU A 202 -14.64 0.18 3.73
CA LEU A 202 -13.64 0.44 4.76
C LEU A 202 -13.81 1.87 5.29
N ASP A 203 -14.02 1.98 6.60
CA ASP A 203 -13.98 3.22 7.36
C ASP A 203 -12.71 3.22 8.22
N LEU A 204 -11.77 4.10 7.87
CA LEU A 204 -10.49 4.20 8.58
C LEU A 204 -10.64 4.76 9.99
N SER A 205 -11.64 5.62 10.22
CA SER A 205 -11.91 6.18 11.56
C SER A 205 -12.48 5.12 12.49
N ALA A 206 -13.45 4.35 12.00
CA ALA A 206 -14.02 3.23 12.76
C ALA A 206 -12.97 2.13 13.01
N LEU A 207 -12.10 1.84 12.03
CA LEU A 207 -11.00 0.89 12.21
C LEU A 207 -10.02 1.38 13.28
N LEU A 208 -9.63 2.65 13.25
CA LEU A 208 -8.73 3.22 14.27
C LEU A 208 -9.35 3.11 15.67
N ALA A 209 -10.64 3.45 15.82
CA ALA A 209 -11.33 3.34 17.11
C ALA A 209 -11.29 1.90 17.64
N SER A 210 -11.59 0.90 16.80
CA SER A 210 -11.55 -0.51 17.21
C SER A 210 -10.15 -0.96 17.63
N LEU A 211 -9.11 -0.51 16.93
CA LEU A 211 -7.72 -0.82 17.27
C LEU A 211 -7.28 -0.17 18.59
N GLN A 212 -7.76 1.04 18.90
CA GLN A 212 -7.49 1.73 20.16
C GLN A 212 -8.20 1.05 21.35
N GLU A 213 -9.43 0.55 21.15
CA GLU A 213 -10.15 -0.24 22.15
C GLU A 213 -9.41 -1.56 22.46
N GLU A 214 -8.90 -2.25 21.44
CA GLU A 214 -8.07 -3.45 21.61
C GLU A 214 -6.79 -3.15 22.39
N ASP A 215 -6.12 -2.04 22.09
CA ASP A 215 -4.90 -1.61 22.79
C ASP A 215 -5.19 -1.27 24.25
N GLY A 216 -6.29 -0.57 24.53
CA GLY A 216 -6.74 -0.27 25.89
C GLY A 216 -7.13 -1.53 26.69
N ALA A 217 -7.77 -2.49 26.04
CA ALA A 217 -8.10 -3.76 26.67
C ALA A 217 -6.86 -4.65 26.95
N ALA A 218 -5.84 -4.56 26.08
CA ALA A 218 -4.57 -5.27 26.25
C ALA A 218 -3.76 -4.70 27.43
N THR A 219 -3.74 -3.37 27.58
CA THR A 219 -3.06 -2.70 28.71
C THR A 219 -3.75 -2.92 30.07
N ASN A 220 -5.06 -3.18 30.06
CA ASN A 220 -5.84 -3.47 31.28
C ASN A 220 -5.84 -4.95 31.69
N LYS A 221 -5.27 -5.85 30.91
CA LYS A 221 -5.08 -7.24 31.33
C LYS A 221 -3.94 -7.29 32.35
N LYS A 222 -4.30 -7.51 33.64
CA LYS A 222 -3.32 -7.80 34.67
C LYS A 222 -2.44 -8.95 34.20
N THR A 223 -1.13 -8.80 34.37
CA THR A 223 -0.19 -9.88 34.10
C THR A 223 -0.45 -11.05 35.09
N LEU A 224 -0.06 -12.26 34.69
CA LEU A 224 -0.14 -13.41 35.60
C LEU A 224 0.55 -13.12 36.94
N ALA A 225 1.63 -12.33 36.94
CA ALA A 225 2.36 -11.90 38.12
C ALA A 225 1.53 -10.93 38.99
N GLU A 226 0.76 -10.01 38.39
CA GLU A 226 -0.15 -9.13 39.13
C GLU A 226 -1.36 -9.87 39.69
N TYR A 227 -1.88 -10.88 38.98
CA TYR A 227 -2.90 -11.77 39.51
C TYR A 227 -2.35 -12.63 40.68
N ALA A 228 -1.13 -13.15 40.54
CA ALA A 228 -0.49 -13.93 41.62
C ALA A 228 -0.24 -13.09 42.88
N ARG A 229 0.21 -11.81 42.73
CA ARG A 229 0.37 -10.88 43.87
C ARG A 229 -0.95 -10.55 44.56
N ALA A 230 -2.01 -10.26 43.74
CA ALA A 230 -3.33 -10.00 44.31
C ALA A 230 -3.93 -11.19 45.03
N LEU A 231 -3.56 -12.44 44.67
CA LEU A 231 -3.99 -13.67 45.34
C LEU A 231 -3.12 -14.01 46.54
N SER A 232 -1.86 -13.56 46.59
CA SER A 232 -0.95 -13.79 47.73
C SER A 232 -1.15 -12.81 48.90
N GLY A 233 -1.95 -11.76 48.72
CA GLY A 233 -2.25 -10.80 49.80
C GLY A 233 -1.04 -9.93 50.23
N GLU A 234 -0.08 -9.71 49.32
CA GLU A 234 1.15 -8.93 49.59
C GLU A 234 0.99 -7.41 49.35
N ASP A 235 -0.25 -6.89 49.37
CA ASP A 235 -0.52 -5.47 49.41
C ASP A 235 -0.91 -5.04 50.86
N GLU A 236 0.08 -4.92 51.73
CA GLU A 236 0.05 -4.10 52.95
C GLU A 236 1.39 -3.35 53.12
#